data_3c8d6e15c8414c94081aaac07be48c27
#
_entry.id   3c8d6e15c8414c94081aaac07be48c27
#
_cell.length_a   1.000
_cell.length_b   1.000
_cell.length_c   1.000
_cell.angle_alpha   90.00
_cell.angle_beta   90.00
_cell.angle_gamma   90.00
#
_symmetry.space_group_name_H-M   'P 1'
#
loop_
_entity.id
_entity.type
_entity.pdbx_description
1 polymer ?
#
loop_
_entity_poly.entity_id
_entity_poly.type
_entity_poly.pdbx_seq_one_letter_code
_entity_poly.pdbx_strand_id
1 'polypeptide(L)'
;MLSRFVLVGLVAAATPTVADPATGLAEAQSTELLLAHNRWRSRVGVPPLVWSERLAESSARWAARLDQGGQCGMEHSDTPDLGENLYWASPIRWSTGLLTVQDVRPGFVTDVWGRESADFQVEANTCTPGKTCGHYTQIVWRSTREVGCAVRVCAAKDQIWVCQYRPAGNFIGERPF
;
A
#
# COMPACT_ATOMS: atom_id res chain seq x y z
N MET A 1 55.80 -24.30 -4.02
CA MET A 1 54.94 -23.67 -5.06
C MET A 1 53.58 -23.47 -4.47
N LEU A 2 53.26 -22.26 -4.01
CA LEU A 2 51.89 -21.94 -3.48
C LEU A 2 51.08 -21.32 -4.61
N SER A 3 50.05 -22.03 -5.04
CA SER A 3 49.08 -21.56 -6.05
C SER A 3 48.08 -20.62 -5.36
N ARG A 4 48.06 -19.33 -5.77
CA ARG A 4 47.06 -18.35 -5.32
C ARG A 4 45.81 -18.48 -6.20
N PHE A 5 44.72 -18.97 -5.62
CA PHE A 5 43.39 -18.88 -6.24
C PHE A 5 42.87 -17.46 -6.09
N VAL A 6 42.71 -16.76 -7.22
CA VAL A 6 42.01 -15.47 -7.29
C VAL A 6 40.51 -15.78 -7.41
N LEU A 7 39.75 -15.50 -6.36
CA LEU A 7 38.28 -15.50 -6.41
C LEU A 7 37.85 -14.24 -7.18
N VAL A 8 37.38 -14.41 -8.40
CA VAL A 8 36.71 -13.35 -9.14
C VAL A 8 35.24 -13.34 -8.65
N GLY A 9 34.94 -12.36 -7.79
CA GLY A 9 33.56 -12.12 -7.37
C GLY A 9 32.72 -11.59 -8.54
N LEU A 10 31.71 -12.34 -8.98
CA LEU A 10 30.67 -11.82 -9.87
C LEU A 10 29.85 -10.78 -9.11
N VAL A 11 30.05 -9.50 -9.48
CA VAL A 11 29.11 -8.44 -9.09
C VAL A 11 27.92 -8.54 -10.04
N ALA A 12 26.81 -9.07 -9.54
CA ALA A 12 25.55 -9.05 -10.27
C ALA A 12 25.10 -7.59 -10.40
N ALA A 13 25.09 -7.07 -11.63
CA ALA A 13 24.51 -5.76 -11.89
C ALA A 13 23.00 -5.82 -11.62
N ALA A 14 22.52 -5.01 -10.67
CA ALA A 14 21.10 -4.84 -10.46
C ALA A 14 20.48 -4.21 -11.71
N THR A 15 19.62 -4.94 -12.40
CA THR A 15 18.81 -4.40 -13.50
C THR A 15 17.89 -3.32 -12.93
N PRO A 16 17.76 -2.15 -13.59
CA PRO A 16 16.80 -1.14 -13.14
C PRO A 16 15.40 -1.74 -13.19
N THR A 17 14.74 -1.78 -12.05
CA THR A 17 13.34 -2.21 -11.94
C THR A 17 12.45 -1.14 -12.57
N VAL A 18 11.91 -1.43 -13.75
CA VAL A 18 10.95 -0.56 -14.44
C VAL A 18 9.59 -0.72 -13.74
N ALA A 19 8.92 0.40 -13.44
CA ALA A 19 7.56 0.35 -12.91
C ALA A 19 6.62 -0.23 -13.97
N ASP A 20 5.66 -1.06 -13.53
CA ASP A 20 4.57 -1.52 -14.39
C ASP A 20 3.71 -0.31 -14.79
N PRO A 21 3.54 -0.04 -16.10
CA PRO A 21 2.76 1.10 -16.56
C PRO A 21 1.28 1.05 -16.16
N ALA A 22 0.76 -0.13 -15.86
CA ALA A 22 -0.63 -0.30 -15.43
C ALA A 22 -0.81 0.12 -13.96
N THR A 23 0.06 -0.31 -13.05
CA THR A 23 -0.08 -0.09 -11.61
C THR A 23 0.77 1.06 -11.07
N GLY A 24 1.75 1.54 -11.84
CA GLY A 24 2.75 2.52 -11.40
C GLY A 24 3.78 1.96 -10.41
N LEU A 25 3.73 0.65 -10.12
CA LEU A 25 4.60 -0.04 -9.17
C LEU A 25 5.60 -0.94 -9.89
N ALA A 26 6.85 -0.93 -9.45
CA ALA A 26 7.80 -1.99 -9.80
C ALA A 26 7.50 -3.26 -8.98
N GLU A 27 7.90 -4.42 -9.47
CA GLU A 27 7.71 -5.72 -8.79
C GLU A 27 8.27 -5.70 -7.34
N ALA A 28 9.42 -5.08 -7.12
CA ALA A 28 9.99 -4.91 -5.80
C ALA A 28 9.09 -4.08 -4.87
N GLN A 29 8.35 -3.12 -5.40
CA GLN A 29 7.45 -2.25 -4.65
C GLN A 29 6.16 -2.97 -4.26
N SER A 30 5.57 -3.77 -5.18
CA SER A 30 4.42 -4.63 -4.87
C SER A 30 4.77 -5.68 -3.82
N THR A 31 5.97 -6.27 -3.92
CA THR A 31 6.51 -7.19 -2.91
C THR A 31 6.67 -6.50 -1.54
N GLU A 32 7.20 -5.28 -1.49
CA GLU A 32 7.35 -4.51 -0.25
C GLU A 32 6.00 -4.22 0.41
N LEU A 33 4.98 -3.82 -0.39
CA LEU A 33 3.60 -3.63 0.08
C LEU A 33 3.06 -4.90 0.73
N LEU A 34 3.13 -6.02 0.02
CA LEU A 34 2.65 -7.31 0.52
C LEU A 34 3.35 -7.73 1.81
N LEU A 35 4.68 -7.61 1.86
CA LEU A 35 5.46 -7.94 3.07
C LEU A 35 5.07 -7.03 4.24
N ALA A 36 4.83 -5.74 4.00
CA ALA A 36 4.39 -4.81 5.03
C ALA A 36 3.02 -5.19 5.59
N HIS A 37 2.05 -5.51 4.74
CA HIS A 37 0.74 -6.02 5.17
C HIS A 37 0.90 -7.27 6.03
N ASN A 38 1.69 -8.23 5.58
CA ASN A 38 1.85 -9.51 6.28
C ASN A 38 2.62 -9.37 7.60
N ARG A 39 3.50 -8.37 7.75
CA ARG A 39 4.08 -8.02 9.06
C ARG A 39 3.01 -7.57 10.07
N TRP A 40 2.05 -6.74 9.65
CA TRP A 40 0.95 -6.32 10.53
C TRP A 40 0.02 -7.48 10.89
N ARG A 41 -0.30 -8.32 9.92
CA ARG A 41 -1.16 -9.50 10.11
C ARG A 41 -0.54 -10.52 11.06
N SER A 42 0.77 -10.74 10.97
CA SER A 42 1.47 -11.67 11.87
C SER A 42 1.44 -11.24 13.34
N ARG A 43 1.37 -9.93 13.62
CA ARG A 43 1.29 -9.41 14.99
C ARG A 43 0.01 -9.81 15.72
N VAL A 44 -1.06 -10.07 14.98
CA VAL A 44 -2.37 -10.46 15.52
C VAL A 44 -2.75 -11.90 15.19
N GLY A 45 -1.82 -12.67 14.61
CA GLY A 45 -2.02 -14.10 14.35
C GLY A 45 -3.07 -14.43 13.29
N VAL A 46 -3.30 -13.54 12.31
CA VAL A 46 -4.19 -13.84 11.19
C VAL A 46 -3.40 -14.32 9.96
N PRO A 47 -4.02 -15.15 9.07
CA PRO A 47 -3.33 -15.68 7.89
C PRO A 47 -2.76 -14.59 6.98
N PRO A 48 -1.60 -14.81 6.34
CA PRO A 48 -1.02 -13.84 5.41
C PRO A 48 -1.91 -13.63 4.19
N LEU A 49 -1.81 -12.44 3.60
CA LEU A 49 -2.38 -12.12 2.28
C LEU A 49 -1.47 -12.64 1.17
N VAL A 50 -2.07 -12.87 0.00
CA VAL A 50 -1.35 -13.06 -1.25
C VAL A 50 -1.59 -11.86 -2.17
N TRP A 51 -0.61 -11.57 -3.04
CA TRP A 51 -0.75 -10.52 -4.03
C TRP A 51 -1.69 -10.95 -5.15
N SER A 52 -2.56 -10.04 -5.58
CA SER A 52 -3.53 -10.26 -6.66
C SER A 52 -3.36 -9.20 -7.73
N GLU A 53 -2.84 -9.59 -8.90
CA GLU A 53 -2.69 -8.69 -10.05
C GLU A 53 -4.05 -8.12 -10.47
N ARG A 54 -5.10 -8.92 -10.40
CA ARG A 54 -6.47 -8.45 -10.70
C ARG A 54 -6.90 -7.30 -9.79
N LEU A 55 -6.57 -7.36 -8.50
CA LEU A 55 -6.85 -6.27 -7.56
C LEU A 55 -5.93 -5.07 -7.82
N ALA A 56 -4.66 -5.31 -8.15
CA ALA A 56 -3.71 -4.25 -8.51
C ALA A 56 -4.18 -3.46 -9.74
N GLU A 57 -4.62 -4.14 -10.80
CA GLU A 57 -5.23 -3.50 -11.97
C GLU A 57 -6.54 -2.75 -11.62
N SER A 58 -7.37 -3.29 -10.73
CA SER A 58 -8.57 -2.62 -10.25
C SER A 58 -8.23 -1.35 -9.48
N SER A 59 -7.25 -1.43 -8.57
CA SER A 59 -6.71 -0.27 -7.84
C SER A 59 -6.16 0.79 -8.79
N ALA A 60 -5.45 0.38 -9.85
CA ALA A 60 -4.91 1.29 -10.85
C ALA A 60 -6.00 2.03 -11.63
N ARG A 61 -7.07 1.32 -12.02
CA ARG A 61 -8.23 1.96 -12.67
C ARG A 61 -8.89 2.98 -11.77
N TRP A 62 -9.00 2.69 -10.47
CA TRP A 62 -9.56 3.65 -9.52
C TRP A 62 -8.63 4.84 -9.31
N ALA A 63 -7.34 4.61 -9.07
CA ALA A 63 -6.34 5.67 -8.96
C ALA A 63 -6.33 6.61 -10.18
N ALA A 64 -6.52 6.05 -11.39
CA ALA A 64 -6.65 6.86 -12.61
C ALA A 64 -7.93 7.72 -12.65
N ARG A 65 -9.03 7.25 -12.05
CA ARG A 65 -10.27 8.05 -11.91
C ARG A 65 -10.13 9.16 -10.88
N LEU A 66 -9.32 8.96 -9.86
CA LEU A 66 -9.03 9.95 -8.84
C LEU A 66 -8.09 11.07 -9.33
N ASP A 67 -7.42 10.89 -10.47
CA ASP A 67 -6.65 11.93 -11.17
C ASP A 67 -7.59 12.86 -11.95
N GLN A 68 -8.34 13.67 -11.23
CA GLN A 68 -9.30 14.61 -11.83
C GLN A 68 -8.81 16.05 -11.68
N GLY A 69 -8.77 16.79 -12.79
CA GLY A 69 -8.38 18.20 -12.77
C GLY A 69 -6.93 18.46 -12.40
N GLY A 70 -6.07 17.44 -12.47
CA GLY A 70 -4.63 17.57 -12.25
C GLY A 70 -4.17 17.38 -10.82
N GLN A 71 -5.07 17.19 -9.86
CA GLN A 71 -4.80 16.81 -8.47
C GLN A 71 -5.40 15.43 -8.18
N CYS A 72 -4.78 14.68 -7.27
CA CYS A 72 -5.32 13.41 -6.84
C CYS A 72 -6.46 13.59 -5.83
N GLY A 73 -7.63 13.02 -6.14
CA GLY A 73 -8.76 12.93 -5.20
C GLY A 73 -8.54 11.88 -4.10
N MET A 74 -9.30 12.01 -3.00
CA MET A 74 -9.36 11.05 -1.88
C MET A 74 -10.81 10.60 -1.70
N GLU A 75 -11.26 9.70 -2.56
CA GLU A 75 -12.62 9.16 -2.54
C GLU A 75 -12.58 7.65 -2.70
N HIS A 76 -13.37 6.93 -1.91
CA HIS A 76 -13.47 5.49 -2.03
C HIS A 76 -14.25 5.06 -3.28
N SER A 77 -13.84 3.91 -3.83
CA SER A 77 -14.57 3.29 -4.95
C SER A 77 -15.85 2.64 -4.46
N ASP A 78 -16.90 2.70 -5.29
CA ASP A 78 -18.15 1.95 -5.08
C ASP A 78 -18.04 0.51 -5.61
N THR A 79 -16.83 -0.08 -5.58
CA THR A 79 -16.63 -1.44 -6.10
C THR A 79 -17.20 -2.46 -5.12
N PRO A 80 -18.27 -3.19 -5.49
CA PRO A 80 -18.89 -4.15 -4.60
C PRO A 80 -17.90 -5.25 -4.15
N ASP A 81 -18.07 -5.73 -2.93
CA ASP A 81 -17.32 -6.86 -2.34
C ASP A 81 -15.81 -6.66 -2.19
N LEU A 82 -15.30 -5.45 -2.40
CA LEU A 82 -13.91 -5.11 -2.15
C LEU A 82 -13.78 -4.17 -0.94
N GLY A 83 -12.81 -4.47 -0.08
CA GLY A 83 -12.27 -3.50 0.85
C GLY A 83 -11.30 -2.57 0.15
N GLU A 84 -11.07 -1.38 0.71
CA GLU A 84 -10.16 -0.41 0.10
C GLU A 84 -9.48 0.48 1.16
N ASN A 85 -8.19 0.69 0.99
CA ASN A 85 -7.42 1.70 1.73
C ASN A 85 -6.83 2.71 0.74
N LEU A 86 -6.89 3.98 1.10
CA LEU A 86 -6.32 5.08 0.33
C LEU A 86 -5.23 5.79 1.14
N TYR A 87 -4.19 6.25 0.45
CA TYR A 87 -3.17 7.12 1.02
C TYR A 87 -2.80 8.20 0.01
N TRP A 88 -2.87 9.45 0.43
CA TRP A 88 -2.46 10.60 -0.38
C TRP A 88 -1.14 11.19 0.13
N ALA A 89 -0.25 11.53 -0.79
CA ALA A 89 1.00 12.22 -0.47
C ALA A 89 1.07 13.54 -1.23
N SER A 90 1.33 14.62 -0.50
CA SER A 90 1.54 15.95 -1.09
C SER A 90 2.80 16.00 -1.95
N PRO A 91 2.89 16.92 -2.91
CA PRO A 91 4.15 17.23 -3.57
C PRO A 91 5.13 17.87 -2.59
N ILE A 92 6.44 17.74 -2.87
CA ILE A 92 7.46 18.58 -2.23
C ILE A 92 7.44 19.94 -2.91
N ARG A 93 7.24 21.00 -2.11
CA ARG A 93 7.33 22.37 -2.59
C ARG A 93 8.67 22.98 -2.20
N TRP A 94 9.46 23.32 -3.18
CA TRP A 94 10.75 23.98 -2.97
C TRP A 94 10.57 25.51 -2.81
N SER A 95 11.57 26.17 -2.20
CA SER A 95 11.56 27.62 -2.03
C SER A 95 11.53 28.40 -3.36
N THR A 96 11.93 27.78 -4.45
CA THR A 96 11.85 28.30 -5.82
C THR A 96 10.44 28.24 -6.42
N GLY A 97 9.46 27.64 -5.72
CA GLY A 97 8.12 27.36 -6.24
C GLY A 97 8.01 26.05 -7.04
N LEU A 98 9.13 25.38 -7.32
CA LEU A 98 9.12 24.08 -8.02
C LEU A 98 8.40 23.03 -7.17
N LEU A 99 7.54 22.24 -7.82
CA LEU A 99 6.90 21.07 -7.24
C LEU A 99 7.58 19.80 -7.77
N THR A 100 7.93 18.90 -6.87
CA THR A 100 8.43 17.56 -7.21
C THR A 100 7.66 16.47 -6.50
N VAL A 101 7.63 15.28 -7.09
CA VAL A 101 7.01 14.10 -6.47
C VAL A 101 7.76 13.75 -5.20
N GLN A 102 7.05 13.45 -4.14
CA GLN A 102 7.64 12.94 -2.90
C GLN A 102 8.11 11.49 -3.11
N ASP A 103 9.30 11.15 -2.62
CA ASP A 103 9.74 9.74 -2.58
C ASP A 103 9.05 9.01 -1.42
N VAL A 104 7.95 8.32 -1.73
CA VAL A 104 7.16 7.56 -0.76
C VAL A 104 7.47 6.07 -0.92
N ARG A 105 8.05 5.46 0.11
CA ARG A 105 8.32 4.02 0.11
C ARG A 105 7.01 3.23 0.30
N PRO A 106 6.77 2.17 -0.47
CA PRO A 106 5.56 1.36 -0.40
C PRO A 106 5.24 0.83 1.01
N GLY A 107 6.24 0.29 1.70
CA GLY A 107 6.07 -0.21 3.06
C GLY A 107 5.68 0.88 4.07
N PHE A 108 6.12 2.12 3.86
CA PHE A 108 5.71 3.26 4.69
C PHE A 108 4.21 3.53 4.59
N VAL A 109 3.63 3.43 3.39
CA VAL A 109 2.18 3.62 3.18
C VAL A 109 1.40 2.62 4.04
N THR A 110 1.74 1.34 3.97
CA THR A 110 1.11 0.30 4.80
C THR A 110 1.35 0.54 6.29
N ASP A 111 2.54 1.00 6.68
CA ASP A 111 2.86 1.28 8.08
C ASP A 111 2.10 2.50 8.63
N VAL A 112 1.76 3.49 7.79
CA VAL A 112 0.88 4.61 8.19
C VAL A 112 -0.50 4.07 8.59
N TRP A 113 -1.11 3.23 7.74
CA TRP A 113 -2.38 2.59 8.06
C TRP A 113 -2.29 1.67 9.28
N GLY A 114 -1.21 0.89 9.38
CA GLY A 114 -1.00 -0.04 10.49
C GLY A 114 -0.87 0.65 11.85
N ARG A 115 -0.33 1.87 11.90
CA ARG A 115 -0.18 2.66 13.14
C ARG A 115 -1.50 3.05 13.78
N GLU A 116 -2.61 3.02 13.04
CA GLU A 116 -3.95 3.21 13.60
C GLU A 116 -4.29 2.15 14.67
N SER A 117 -3.53 1.05 14.71
CA SER A 117 -3.60 0.05 15.78
C SER A 117 -3.46 0.62 17.19
N ALA A 118 -2.77 1.75 17.34
CA ALA A 118 -2.61 2.43 18.63
C ALA A 118 -3.93 3.00 19.18
N ASP A 119 -4.89 3.27 18.27
CA ASP A 119 -6.20 3.83 18.62
C ASP A 119 -7.32 2.77 18.59
N PHE A 120 -7.03 1.52 18.21
CA PHE A 120 -8.01 0.44 18.16
C PHE A 120 -8.11 -0.31 19.50
N GLN A 121 -9.28 -0.31 20.09
CA GLN A 121 -9.60 -0.97 21.37
C GLN A 121 -10.06 -2.42 21.10
N VAL A 122 -9.15 -3.37 21.18
CA VAL A 122 -9.40 -4.78 20.77
C VAL A 122 -10.58 -5.40 21.54
N GLU A 123 -10.60 -5.28 22.87
CA GLU A 123 -11.64 -5.87 23.71
C GLU A 123 -13.03 -5.31 23.43
N ALA A 124 -13.11 -4.01 23.21
CA ALA A 124 -14.36 -3.31 22.91
C ALA A 124 -14.74 -3.38 21.42
N ASN A 125 -13.81 -3.77 20.53
CA ASN A 125 -13.97 -3.72 19.08
C ASN A 125 -14.39 -2.33 18.59
N THR A 126 -13.73 -1.28 19.11
CA THR A 126 -14.04 0.12 18.77
C THR A 126 -12.76 0.90 18.52
N CYS A 127 -12.89 2.00 17.80
CA CYS A 127 -11.82 2.99 17.66
C CYS A 127 -11.96 4.08 18.72
N THR A 128 -10.84 4.61 19.18
CA THR A 128 -10.82 5.78 20.09
C THR A 128 -11.64 6.93 19.47
N PRO A 129 -12.53 7.60 20.23
CA PRO A 129 -13.37 8.67 19.70
C PRO A 129 -12.56 9.76 18.98
N GLY A 130 -12.98 10.10 17.77
CA GLY A 130 -12.31 11.11 16.92
C GLY A 130 -11.06 10.61 16.19
N LYS A 131 -10.73 9.32 16.29
CA LYS A 131 -9.63 8.67 15.57
C LYS A 131 -10.15 7.79 14.43
N THR A 132 -9.23 7.41 13.54
CA THR A 132 -9.48 6.47 12.44
C THR A 132 -8.77 5.17 12.74
N CYS A 133 -9.44 4.03 12.52
CA CYS A 133 -8.87 2.69 12.67
C CYS A 133 -9.19 1.80 11.45
N GLY A 134 -9.98 2.30 10.51
CA GLY A 134 -10.52 1.52 9.41
C GLY A 134 -9.44 0.96 8.48
N HIS A 135 -8.35 1.69 8.28
CA HIS A 135 -7.25 1.18 7.46
C HIS A 135 -6.53 0.02 8.14
N TYR A 136 -6.25 0.14 9.45
CA TYR A 136 -5.64 -0.93 10.21
C TYR A 136 -6.53 -2.17 10.27
N THR A 137 -7.82 -2.01 10.61
CA THR A 137 -8.74 -3.15 10.73
C THR A 137 -8.92 -3.88 9.41
N GLN A 138 -8.90 -3.16 8.26
CA GLN A 138 -8.90 -3.78 6.94
C GLN A 138 -7.62 -4.60 6.70
N ILE A 139 -6.43 -4.08 7.03
CA ILE A 139 -5.16 -4.83 6.88
C ILE A 139 -5.20 -6.15 7.63
N VAL A 140 -5.71 -6.14 8.87
CA VAL A 140 -5.70 -7.31 9.75
C VAL A 140 -7.00 -8.11 9.72
N TRP A 141 -7.91 -7.80 8.79
CA TRP A 141 -9.18 -8.51 8.69
C TRP A 141 -8.99 -9.99 8.40
N ARG A 142 -9.41 -10.85 9.33
CA ARG A 142 -9.09 -12.28 9.33
C ARG A 142 -9.54 -13.00 8.05
N SER A 143 -10.72 -12.67 7.53
CA SER A 143 -11.28 -13.33 6.34
C SER A 143 -10.71 -12.81 5.02
N THR A 144 -10.06 -11.64 4.99
CA THR A 144 -9.35 -11.13 3.80
C THR A 144 -8.20 -12.03 3.43
N ARG A 145 -8.04 -12.33 2.13
CA ARG A 145 -7.03 -13.26 1.58
C ARG A 145 -6.10 -12.62 0.57
N GLU A 146 -6.59 -11.64 -0.18
CA GLU A 146 -5.88 -11.03 -1.30
C GLU A 146 -5.76 -9.53 -1.12
N VAL A 147 -4.66 -8.97 -1.61
CA VAL A 147 -4.45 -7.53 -1.74
C VAL A 147 -3.79 -7.23 -3.08
N GLY A 148 -4.19 -6.14 -3.70
CA GLY A 148 -3.50 -5.59 -4.86
C GLY A 148 -3.55 -4.06 -4.79
N CYS A 149 -2.42 -3.42 -5.07
CA CYS A 149 -2.28 -1.98 -4.93
C CYS A 149 -1.78 -1.33 -6.22
N ALA A 150 -2.00 -0.03 -6.32
CA ALA A 150 -1.44 0.82 -7.36
C ALA A 150 -1.12 2.22 -6.80
N VAL A 151 -0.24 2.92 -7.51
CA VAL A 151 0.05 4.33 -7.24
C VAL A 151 -0.12 5.16 -8.51
N ARG A 152 -0.72 6.33 -8.37
CA ARG A 152 -0.83 7.35 -9.42
C ARG A 152 -0.14 8.62 -8.98
N VAL A 153 0.69 9.19 -9.84
CA VAL A 153 1.20 10.55 -9.71
C VAL A 153 0.32 11.46 -10.57
N CYS A 154 -0.32 12.44 -9.95
CA CYS A 154 -1.16 13.41 -10.63
C CYS A 154 -0.33 14.60 -11.17
N ALA A 155 -0.93 15.44 -12.01
CA ALA A 155 -0.21 16.52 -12.67
C ALA A 155 0.39 17.54 -11.68
N ALA A 156 -0.26 17.76 -10.53
CA ALA A 156 0.23 18.61 -9.44
C ALA A 156 1.38 17.99 -8.64
N LYS A 157 1.89 16.81 -9.02
CA LYS A 157 2.99 16.07 -8.37
C LYS A 157 2.64 15.45 -7.01
N ASP A 158 1.38 15.46 -6.63
CA ASP A 158 0.84 14.65 -5.55
C ASP A 158 0.63 13.20 -6.00
N GLN A 159 0.42 12.31 -5.04
CA GLN A 159 0.27 10.89 -5.29
C GLN A 159 -0.98 10.37 -4.59
N ILE A 160 -1.68 9.45 -5.26
CA ILE A 160 -2.69 8.62 -4.63
C ILE A 160 -2.30 7.16 -4.70
N TRP A 161 -2.27 6.49 -3.56
CA TRP A 161 -2.05 5.07 -3.38
C TRP A 161 -3.38 4.41 -3.07
N VAL A 162 -3.72 3.40 -3.81
CA VAL A 162 -4.95 2.62 -3.65
C VAL A 162 -4.57 1.18 -3.42
N CYS A 163 -5.08 0.58 -2.33
CA CYS A 163 -5.00 -0.87 -2.11
C CYS A 163 -6.42 -1.42 -1.99
N GLN A 164 -6.75 -2.43 -2.80
CA GLN A 164 -8.02 -3.15 -2.71
C GLN A 164 -7.82 -4.55 -2.15
N TYR A 165 -8.82 -5.04 -1.43
CA TYR A 165 -8.76 -6.26 -0.64
C TYR A 165 -9.94 -7.17 -0.95
N ARG A 166 -9.70 -8.50 -0.94
CA ARG A 166 -10.73 -9.51 -1.14
C ARG A 166 -10.56 -10.69 -0.18
N PRO A 167 -11.65 -11.19 0.42
CA PRO A 167 -12.93 -10.49 0.61
C PRO A 167 -12.75 -9.15 1.30
N ALA A 168 -13.76 -8.28 1.20
CA ALA A 168 -13.81 -7.04 1.97
C ALA A 168 -13.69 -7.31 3.47
N GLY A 169 -13.24 -6.32 4.21
CA GLY A 169 -13.30 -6.29 5.66
C GLY A 169 -14.20 -5.18 6.17
N ASN A 170 -14.06 -4.86 7.44
CA ASN A 170 -14.72 -3.74 8.09
C ASN A 170 -16.25 -3.83 8.11
N PHE A 171 -16.80 -5.05 8.20
CA PHE A 171 -18.24 -5.24 8.40
C PHE A 171 -18.65 -4.74 9.78
N ILE A 172 -19.71 -3.91 9.80
CA ILE A 172 -20.22 -3.29 11.05
C ILE A 172 -20.63 -4.39 12.04
N GLY A 173 -20.11 -4.30 13.26
CA GLY A 173 -20.38 -5.26 14.34
C GLY A 173 -19.48 -6.51 14.33
N GLU A 174 -18.70 -6.74 13.29
CA GLU A 174 -17.75 -7.86 13.23
C GLU A 174 -16.37 -7.46 13.77
N ARG A 175 -15.62 -8.46 14.24
CA ARG A 175 -14.24 -8.28 14.69
C ARG A 175 -13.26 -8.53 13.55
N PRO A 176 -12.17 -7.75 13.47
CA PRO A 176 -11.15 -7.96 12.46
C PRO A 176 -10.34 -9.25 12.69
N PHE A 177 -10.15 -9.66 13.97
CA PHE A 177 -9.39 -10.85 14.38
C PHE A 177 -9.82 -11.41 15.74
#